data_f50e3e0ce1e606cd58bcdab6f1135b1e
#
_entry.id   f50e3e0ce1e606cd58bcdab6f1135b1e
#
_cell.length_a   1.000
_cell.length_b   1.000
_cell.length_c   1.000
_cell.angle_alpha   90.00
_cell.angle_beta   90.00
_cell.angle_gamma   90.00
#
_symmetry.space_group_name_H-M   'P 1'
#
loop_
_entity.id
_entity.type
_entity.pdbx_description
1 polymer ?
#
loop_
_entity_poly.entity_id
_entity_poly.type
_entity_poly.pdbx_seq_one_letter_code
_entity_poly.pdbx_strand_id
1 'polypeptide(L)'
;MADSIHALDASQVARIEPEDRLVVLARTIQADDKDAEAGLQDRAADGGRLDQTCLGRALYRHRSIFRNASEAPVWSHLELSYFRDIVPAEIIDEFVVRPQPRGIRLLRAEILLTTPSAFVLPKDWQGTGDRSDRQVSLEYIDVQPPSLGEYREIMRSFIGPAAAKLVQADKIGTFRTMETAAVLYRDPALATDWNQIHICEVQAEGFNGFGQAFDAALREVSPDGAFAAVFAGLDRMRTIPRWTFNDPVVEADAALAKFGAETRS
;
A
#
# COMPACT_ATOMS: atom_id res chain seq x y z
N MET A 1 30.84 -8.50 2.15
CA MET A 1 30.61 -8.15 3.57
C MET A 1 29.13 -7.86 3.65
N ALA A 2 28.38 -8.60 4.44
CA ALA A 2 26.98 -8.28 4.69
C ALA A 2 26.98 -6.96 5.47
N ASP A 3 26.44 -5.89 4.87
CA ASP A 3 26.20 -4.65 5.60
C ASP A 3 25.30 -4.99 6.81
N SER A 4 25.83 -4.80 7.98
CA SER A 4 25.11 -5.01 9.23
C SER A 4 23.92 -4.08 9.26
N ILE A 5 22.72 -4.62 9.17
CA ILE A 5 21.50 -3.83 9.37
C ILE A 5 21.51 -3.38 10.83
N HIS A 6 21.61 -2.07 11.04
CA HIS A 6 21.63 -1.49 12.38
C HIS A 6 20.32 -1.78 13.14
N ALA A 7 20.41 -1.80 14.45
CA ALA A 7 19.24 -1.92 15.30
C ALA A 7 18.21 -0.82 14.96
N LEU A 8 16.93 -1.17 14.98
CA LEU A 8 15.86 -0.23 14.67
C LEU A 8 15.88 0.95 15.63
N ASP A 9 16.09 2.15 15.09
CA ASP A 9 15.88 3.39 15.84
C ASP A 9 14.46 3.90 15.59
N ALA A 10 13.59 3.69 16.57
CA ALA A 10 12.20 4.12 16.51
C ALA A 10 12.02 5.64 16.30
N SER A 11 13.10 6.43 16.51
CA SER A 11 13.07 7.86 16.21
C SER A 11 13.09 8.17 14.71
N GLN A 12 13.59 7.25 13.90
CA GLN A 12 13.76 7.44 12.45
C GLN A 12 12.61 6.87 11.62
N VAL A 13 11.77 6.01 12.21
CA VAL A 13 10.68 5.34 11.49
C VAL A 13 9.36 5.60 12.20
N ALA A 14 8.37 6.07 11.45
CA ALA A 14 6.99 6.18 11.90
C ALA A 14 6.25 4.88 11.57
N ARG A 15 5.69 4.22 12.58
CA ARG A 15 4.78 3.09 12.43
C ARG A 15 3.42 3.45 13.00
N ILE A 16 2.37 3.03 12.33
CA ILE A 16 1.01 3.17 12.83
C ILE A 16 0.70 1.94 13.67
N GLU A 17 0.55 2.15 14.96
CA GLU A 17 0.22 1.10 15.92
C GLU A 17 -1.28 0.72 15.84
N PRO A 18 -1.74 -0.36 16.50
CA PRO A 18 -3.11 -0.83 16.36
C PRO A 18 -4.19 0.21 16.70
N GLU A 19 -3.95 1.03 17.68
CA GLU A 19 -4.85 2.11 18.14
C GLU A 19 -4.89 3.30 17.16
N ASP A 20 -3.86 3.44 16.31
CA ASP A 20 -3.68 4.53 15.35
C ASP A 20 -4.00 4.09 13.92
N ARG A 21 -4.81 3.05 13.74
CA ARG A 21 -5.18 2.56 12.40
C ARG A 21 -5.89 3.65 11.60
N LEU A 22 -5.42 3.83 10.36
CA LEU A 22 -6.09 4.71 9.42
C LEU A 22 -7.17 3.96 8.66
N VAL A 23 -8.22 4.69 8.33
CA VAL A 23 -9.25 4.27 7.39
C VAL A 23 -8.85 4.80 6.01
N VAL A 24 -8.92 3.94 4.98
CA VAL A 24 -8.49 4.31 3.64
C VAL A 24 -9.61 4.01 2.66
N LEU A 25 -10.03 5.02 1.90
CA LEU A 25 -10.87 4.80 0.72
C LEU A 25 -9.93 4.46 -0.43
N ALA A 26 -10.04 3.23 -0.94
CA ALA A 26 -9.32 2.78 -2.11
C ALA A 26 -10.27 2.69 -3.31
N ARG A 27 -9.84 3.20 -4.47
CA ARG A 27 -10.57 3.13 -5.73
C ARG A 27 -9.68 2.53 -6.82
N THR A 28 -10.11 1.40 -7.37
CA THR A 28 -9.47 0.78 -8.54
C THR A 28 -10.21 1.23 -9.78
N ILE A 29 -9.48 1.87 -10.69
CA ILE A 29 -10.05 2.67 -11.78
C ILE A 29 -9.46 2.21 -13.12
N GLN A 30 -10.30 2.19 -14.16
CA GLN A 30 -9.88 2.11 -15.55
C GLN A 30 -10.11 3.46 -16.23
N ALA A 31 -9.06 4.03 -16.81
CA ALA A 31 -9.15 5.13 -17.76
C ALA A 31 -9.11 4.53 -19.18
N ASP A 32 -10.05 4.93 -20.04
CA ASP A 32 -10.24 4.32 -21.37
C ASP A 32 -9.25 4.87 -22.41
N ASP A 33 -8.80 6.12 -22.21
CA ASP A 33 -7.88 6.81 -23.11
C ASP A 33 -7.01 7.82 -22.36
N LYS A 34 -6.09 8.48 -23.08
CA LYS A 34 -5.15 9.45 -22.50
C LYS A 34 -5.82 10.73 -21.99
N ASP A 35 -6.93 11.13 -22.56
CA ASP A 35 -7.65 12.34 -22.11
C ASP A 35 -8.34 12.05 -20.78
N ALA A 36 -8.95 10.87 -20.65
CA ALA A 36 -9.50 10.39 -19.38
C ALA A 36 -8.42 10.24 -18.30
N GLU A 37 -7.25 9.70 -18.66
CA GLU A 37 -6.09 9.59 -17.78
C GLU A 37 -5.62 10.96 -17.31
N ALA A 38 -5.44 11.93 -18.22
CA ALA A 38 -5.05 13.30 -17.87
C ALA A 38 -6.08 13.96 -16.94
N GLY A 39 -7.37 13.84 -17.24
CA GLY A 39 -8.43 14.36 -16.39
C GLY A 39 -8.49 13.71 -14.99
N LEU A 40 -8.12 12.43 -14.88
CA LEU A 40 -7.98 11.76 -13.59
C LEU A 40 -6.80 12.33 -12.79
N GLN A 41 -5.65 12.52 -13.44
CA GLN A 41 -4.43 13.07 -12.84
C GLN A 41 -4.65 14.50 -12.38
N ASP A 42 -5.26 15.36 -13.21
CA ASP A 42 -5.57 16.76 -12.86
C ASP A 42 -6.47 16.84 -11.62
N ARG A 43 -7.52 16.01 -11.56
CA ARG A 43 -8.39 15.96 -10.38
C ARG A 43 -7.67 15.46 -9.13
N ALA A 44 -6.82 14.47 -9.29
CA ALA A 44 -6.03 13.95 -8.17
C ALA A 44 -5.01 15.00 -7.70
N ALA A 45 -4.43 15.78 -8.60
CA ALA A 45 -3.51 16.88 -8.26
C ALA A 45 -4.24 18.05 -7.57
N ASP A 46 -5.42 18.44 -8.06
CA ASP A 46 -6.22 19.52 -7.47
C ASP A 46 -6.71 19.20 -6.05
N GLY A 47 -6.93 17.92 -5.74
CA GLY A 47 -7.36 17.44 -4.42
C GLY A 47 -8.75 17.82 -3.99
N GLY A 48 -9.20 19.01 -4.31
CA GLY A 48 -10.55 19.48 -4.04
C GLY A 48 -10.99 19.29 -2.58
N ARG A 49 -12.11 18.56 -2.38
CA ARG A 49 -12.64 18.26 -1.04
C ARG A 49 -11.76 17.28 -0.25
N LEU A 50 -11.02 16.41 -0.94
CA LEU A 50 -10.15 15.46 -0.25
C LEU A 50 -9.07 16.17 0.56
N ASP A 51 -8.49 17.25 0.06
CA ASP A 51 -7.46 18.01 0.80
C ASP A 51 -7.97 18.61 2.11
N GLN A 52 -9.27 18.82 2.23
CA GLN A 52 -9.89 19.38 3.43
C GLN A 52 -10.29 18.31 4.46
N THR A 53 -10.39 17.06 4.04
CA THR A 53 -10.99 15.99 4.84
C THR A 53 -10.07 14.80 5.09
N CYS A 54 -9.10 14.53 4.21
CA CYS A 54 -8.18 13.41 4.37
C CYS A 54 -6.80 13.87 4.87
N LEU A 55 -6.09 12.93 5.51
CA LEU A 55 -4.71 13.12 6.00
C LEU A 55 -3.69 13.04 4.86
N GLY A 56 -4.04 12.35 3.80
CA GLY A 56 -3.18 12.18 2.65
C GLY A 56 -3.89 11.41 1.55
N ARG A 57 -3.34 11.49 0.35
CA ARG A 57 -3.84 10.80 -0.84
C ARG A 57 -2.70 10.40 -1.77
N ALA A 58 -2.95 9.37 -2.56
CA ALA A 58 -2.03 8.93 -3.58
C ALA A 58 -2.80 8.43 -4.81
N LEU A 59 -2.24 8.66 -5.99
CA LEU A 59 -2.69 8.07 -7.26
C LEU A 59 -1.51 7.34 -7.88
N TYR A 60 -1.66 6.04 -8.10
CA TYR A 60 -0.68 5.19 -8.75
C TYR A 60 -1.18 4.78 -10.12
N ARG A 61 -0.36 4.97 -11.15
CA ARG A 61 -0.60 4.48 -12.50
C ARG A 61 0.06 3.13 -12.70
N HIS A 62 -0.69 2.15 -13.16
CA HIS A 62 -0.16 0.85 -13.54
C HIS A 62 0.87 1.00 -14.67
N ARG A 63 2.06 0.40 -14.48
CA ARG A 63 3.14 0.39 -15.47
C ARG A 63 3.34 -1.00 -16.08
N SER A 64 3.50 -2.00 -15.23
CA SER A 64 3.77 -3.36 -15.67
C SER A 64 3.33 -4.40 -14.64
N ILE A 65 3.07 -5.61 -15.10
CA ILE A 65 2.77 -6.75 -14.26
C ILE A 65 4.07 -7.46 -13.91
N PHE A 66 4.32 -7.68 -12.62
CA PHE A 66 5.46 -8.44 -12.15
C PHE A 66 5.15 -9.93 -12.06
N ARG A 67 3.96 -10.30 -11.54
CA ARG A 67 3.47 -11.69 -11.45
C ARG A 67 1.98 -11.78 -11.75
N ASN A 68 1.56 -12.98 -12.21
CA ASN A 68 0.17 -13.33 -12.48
C ASN A 68 -0.43 -12.49 -13.60
N ALA A 69 0.27 -12.49 -14.74
CA ALA A 69 -0.12 -11.78 -15.95
C ALA A 69 -1.19 -12.50 -16.79
N SER A 70 -1.70 -13.66 -16.35
CA SER A 70 -2.59 -14.51 -17.12
C SER A 70 -3.94 -13.87 -17.47
N GLU A 71 -4.33 -12.82 -16.76
CA GLU A 71 -5.52 -12.05 -17.06
C GLU A 71 -5.13 -10.64 -17.46
N ALA A 72 -5.73 -10.11 -18.52
CA ALA A 72 -5.50 -8.74 -18.95
C ALA A 72 -5.73 -7.79 -17.77
N PRO A 73 -4.89 -6.76 -17.60
CA PRO A 73 -5.13 -5.77 -16.57
C PRO A 73 -6.47 -5.14 -16.84
N VAL A 74 -7.29 -5.16 -15.82
CA VAL A 74 -8.64 -4.63 -15.92
C VAL A 74 -8.65 -3.18 -15.46
N TRP A 75 -7.53 -2.71 -14.84
CA TRP A 75 -7.42 -1.36 -14.31
C TRP A 75 -6.11 -0.68 -14.69
N SER A 76 -6.17 0.64 -14.74
CA SER A 76 -5.03 1.50 -15.06
C SER A 76 -4.49 2.24 -13.82
N HIS A 77 -5.34 2.48 -12.82
CA HIS A 77 -4.97 3.29 -11.66
C HIS A 77 -5.51 2.71 -10.34
N LEU A 78 -4.75 2.94 -9.26
CA LEU A 78 -5.20 2.82 -7.88
C LEU A 78 -5.12 4.19 -7.23
N GLU A 79 -6.23 4.66 -6.67
CA GLU A 79 -6.29 5.89 -5.88
C GLU A 79 -6.57 5.54 -4.42
N LEU A 80 -5.84 6.18 -3.51
CA LEU A 80 -5.96 6.01 -2.07
C LEU A 80 -6.18 7.36 -1.40
N SER A 81 -7.13 7.43 -0.48
CA SER A 81 -7.37 8.57 0.39
C SER A 81 -7.41 8.12 1.83
N TYR A 82 -6.56 8.69 2.68
CA TYR A 82 -6.33 8.27 4.06
C TYR A 82 -7.09 9.18 5.02
N PHE A 83 -7.79 8.59 5.97
CA PHE A 83 -8.59 9.29 6.99
C PHE A 83 -8.22 8.78 8.38
N ARG A 84 -8.33 9.65 9.38
CA ARG A 84 -8.08 9.29 10.78
C ARG A 84 -9.13 8.30 11.30
N ASP A 85 -10.38 8.57 10.97
CA ASP A 85 -11.51 7.84 11.49
C ASP A 85 -12.37 7.27 10.35
N ILE A 86 -13.57 7.75 10.17
CA ILE A 86 -14.50 7.32 9.14
C ILE A 86 -14.35 8.13 7.86
N VAL A 87 -14.57 7.51 6.72
CA VAL A 87 -14.69 8.23 5.46
C VAL A 87 -15.99 9.06 5.48
N PRO A 88 -15.93 10.38 5.25
CA PRO A 88 -17.13 11.21 5.21
C PRO A 88 -18.13 10.74 4.14
N ALA A 89 -19.43 10.79 4.46
CA ALA A 89 -20.47 10.32 3.56
C ALA A 89 -20.49 11.08 2.21
N GLU A 90 -20.19 12.36 2.24
CA GLU A 90 -20.08 13.22 1.04
C GLU A 90 -18.93 12.80 0.12
N ILE A 91 -17.85 12.25 0.67
CA ILE A 91 -16.75 11.69 -0.10
C ILE A 91 -17.19 10.38 -0.77
N ILE A 92 -17.89 9.52 -0.03
CA ILE A 92 -18.43 8.28 -0.62
C ILE A 92 -19.44 8.63 -1.73
N ASP A 93 -20.34 9.60 -1.51
CA ASP A 93 -21.30 10.04 -2.52
C ASP A 93 -20.57 10.55 -3.77
N GLU A 94 -19.60 11.42 -3.61
CA GLU A 94 -18.89 12.06 -4.73
C GLU A 94 -18.04 11.06 -5.54
N PHE A 95 -17.27 10.21 -4.85
CA PHE A 95 -16.24 9.39 -5.50
C PHE A 95 -16.68 7.95 -5.80
N VAL A 96 -17.76 7.47 -5.17
CA VAL A 96 -18.22 6.08 -5.35
C VAL A 96 -19.63 6.03 -5.94
N VAL A 97 -20.58 6.82 -5.40
CA VAL A 97 -22.00 6.73 -5.78
C VAL A 97 -22.29 7.49 -7.06
N ARG A 98 -21.76 8.71 -7.22
CA ARG A 98 -21.99 9.52 -8.43
C ARG A 98 -21.36 8.90 -9.66
N PRO A 99 -21.99 9.11 -10.83
CA PRO A 99 -21.40 8.67 -12.09
C PRO A 99 -20.01 9.25 -12.29
N GLN A 100 -19.10 8.38 -12.72
CA GLN A 100 -17.74 8.81 -13.01
C GLN A 100 -17.71 9.67 -14.29
N PRO A 101 -16.72 10.57 -14.46
CA PRO A 101 -16.52 11.32 -15.70
C PRO A 101 -16.38 10.39 -16.90
N ARG A 102 -16.65 10.94 -18.08
CA ARG A 102 -16.53 10.18 -19.34
C ARG A 102 -15.12 9.59 -19.49
N GLY A 103 -15.06 8.34 -19.92
CA GLY A 103 -13.82 7.60 -20.10
C GLY A 103 -13.19 7.07 -18.79
N ILE A 104 -13.82 7.33 -17.65
CA ILE A 104 -13.41 6.79 -16.34
C ILE A 104 -14.43 5.74 -15.89
N ARG A 105 -13.95 4.53 -15.61
CA ARG A 105 -14.75 3.45 -15.06
C ARG A 105 -14.21 3.06 -13.68
N LEU A 106 -15.06 3.18 -12.67
CA LEU A 106 -14.78 2.64 -11.35
C LEU A 106 -14.97 1.12 -11.41
N LEU A 107 -13.94 0.36 -11.07
CA LEU A 107 -14.00 -1.11 -11.05
C LEU A 107 -14.22 -1.66 -9.65
N ARG A 108 -13.62 -1.03 -8.64
CA ARG A 108 -13.83 -1.37 -7.25
C ARG A 108 -13.61 -0.14 -6.38
N ALA A 109 -14.46 0.00 -5.38
CA ALA A 109 -14.25 0.94 -4.27
C ALA A 109 -14.37 0.16 -2.96
N GLU A 110 -13.46 0.39 -2.07
CA GLU A 110 -13.39 -0.34 -0.80
C GLU A 110 -12.85 0.54 0.33
N ILE A 111 -13.31 0.24 1.53
CA ILE A 111 -12.71 0.75 2.76
C ILE A 111 -11.64 -0.24 3.19
N LEU A 112 -10.43 0.26 3.34
CA LEU A 112 -9.32 -0.48 3.89
C LEU A 112 -8.99 0.06 5.29
N LEU A 113 -8.36 -0.79 6.09
CA LEU A 113 -7.73 -0.41 7.36
C LEU A 113 -6.23 -0.73 7.27
N THR A 114 -5.39 0.18 7.74
CA THR A 114 -3.96 -0.09 7.80
C THR A 114 -3.67 -1.27 8.73
N THR A 115 -2.73 -2.14 8.34
CA THR A 115 -2.39 -3.32 9.14
C THR A 115 -1.50 -2.91 10.30
N PRO A 116 -1.85 -3.28 11.54
CA PRO A 116 -1.06 -2.93 12.72
C PRO A 116 0.41 -3.33 12.57
N SER A 117 1.32 -2.44 12.96
CA SER A 117 2.79 -2.58 12.93
C SER A 117 3.39 -2.89 11.55
N ALA A 118 2.59 -2.94 10.49
CA ALA A 118 3.04 -3.20 9.11
C ALA A 118 2.68 -2.05 8.15
N PHE A 119 2.43 -0.86 8.70
CA PHE A 119 2.31 0.38 7.94
C PHE A 119 3.49 1.28 8.32
N VAL A 120 4.54 1.28 7.48
CA VAL A 120 5.85 1.84 7.81
C VAL A 120 6.24 2.91 6.80
N LEU A 121 6.49 4.11 7.31
CA LEU A 121 6.99 5.27 6.57
C LEU A 121 8.20 5.85 7.30
N PRO A 122 9.18 6.45 6.61
CA PRO A 122 10.18 7.30 7.24
C PRO A 122 9.49 8.49 7.96
N LYS A 123 10.06 8.95 9.07
CA LYS A 123 9.53 10.13 9.77
C LYS A 123 9.59 11.42 8.96
N ASP A 124 10.55 11.52 8.07
CA ASP A 124 10.77 12.63 7.15
C ASP A 124 10.13 12.38 5.77
N TRP A 125 9.17 11.45 5.69
CA TRP A 125 8.44 11.13 4.47
C TRP A 125 7.80 12.38 3.87
N GLN A 126 8.11 12.63 2.60
CA GLN A 126 7.57 13.78 1.83
C GLN A 126 6.79 13.32 0.59
N GLY A 127 6.40 12.03 0.54
CA GLY A 127 5.90 11.38 -0.66
C GLY A 127 7.04 10.75 -1.45
N THR A 128 6.71 9.97 -2.47
CA THR A 128 7.73 9.35 -3.35
C THR A 128 8.50 10.43 -4.12
N GLY A 129 7.85 11.54 -4.46
CA GLY A 129 8.47 12.72 -5.07
C GLY A 129 9.29 12.39 -6.32
N ASP A 130 10.38 13.13 -6.54
CA ASP A 130 11.31 12.91 -7.67
C ASP A 130 12.35 11.82 -7.35
N ARG A 131 11.89 10.67 -6.85
CA ARG A 131 12.73 9.51 -6.59
C ARG A 131 12.80 8.62 -7.82
N SER A 132 13.49 9.07 -8.85
CA SER A 132 13.73 8.30 -10.09
C SER A 132 14.49 6.98 -9.86
N ASP A 133 15.11 6.81 -8.70
CA ASP A 133 15.83 5.63 -8.24
C ASP A 133 14.91 4.58 -7.58
N ARG A 134 13.60 4.81 -7.51
CA ARG A 134 12.64 3.90 -6.86
C ARG A 134 11.45 3.55 -7.73
N GLN A 135 10.84 2.42 -7.40
CA GLN A 135 9.63 1.92 -8.04
C GLN A 135 8.58 1.57 -6.97
N VAL A 136 7.32 1.81 -7.28
CA VAL A 136 6.22 1.41 -6.40
C VAL A 136 5.72 0.04 -6.82
N SER A 137 5.86 -0.92 -5.92
CA SER A 137 5.31 -2.27 -6.06
C SER A 137 3.97 -2.36 -5.35
N LEU A 138 2.95 -2.85 -6.04
CA LEU A 138 1.61 -3.11 -5.48
C LEU A 138 1.30 -4.60 -5.58
N GLU A 139 0.99 -5.21 -4.43
CA GLU A 139 0.47 -6.57 -4.34
C GLU A 139 -1.01 -6.51 -3.97
N TYR A 140 -1.84 -7.14 -4.80
CA TYR A 140 -3.23 -7.44 -4.50
C TYR A 140 -3.27 -8.88 -4.01
N ILE A 141 -3.70 -9.07 -2.78
CA ILE A 141 -3.56 -10.35 -2.08
C ILE A 141 -4.93 -10.82 -1.60
N ASP A 142 -5.22 -12.08 -1.83
CA ASP A 142 -6.40 -12.75 -1.29
C ASP A 142 -5.98 -13.74 -0.21
N VAL A 143 -6.23 -13.37 1.05
CA VAL A 143 -5.99 -14.21 2.23
C VAL A 143 -7.24 -15.02 2.51
N GLN A 144 -7.10 -16.32 2.66
CA GLN A 144 -8.19 -17.21 3.00
C GLN A 144 -8.85 -16.79 4.34
N PRO A 145 -10.19 -16.60 4.41
CA PRO A 145 -10.85 -16.07 5.60
C PRO A 145 -10.49 -16.75 6.92
N PRO A 146 -10.34 -18.09 7.01
CA PRO A 146 -9.92 -18.74 8.24
C PRO A 146 -8.52 -18.37 8.72
N SER A 147 -7.66 -17.91 7.80
CA SER A 147 -6.24 -17.59 8.06
C SER A 147 -6.00 -16.11 8.35
N LEU A 148 -7.02 -15.24 8.28
CA LEU A 148 -6.84 -13.79 8.46
C LEU A 148 -6.20 -13.43 9.80
N GLY A 149 -6.56 -14.11 10.88
CA GLY A 149 -5.97 -13.88 12.20
C GLY A 149 -4.48 -14.21 12.26
N GLU A 150 -4.10 -15.39 11.74
CA GLU A 150 -2.71 -15.82 11.67
C GLU A 150 -1.89 -14.92 10.72
N TYR A 151 -2.47 -14.55 9.59
CA TYR A 151 -1.85 -13.64 8.64
C TYR A 151 -1.50 -12.30 9.27
N ARG A 152 -2.46 -11.67 9.99
CA ARG A 152 -2.22 -10.42 10.72
C ARG A 152 -1.11 -10.55 11.75
N GLU A 153 -1.08 -11.69 12.47
CA GLU A 153 -0.04 -11.93 13.47
C GLU A 153 1.34 -12.02 12.83
N ILE A 154 1.48 -12.71 11.71
CA ILE A 154 2.74 -12.77 10.94
C ILE A 154 3.14 -11.37 10.45
N MET A 155 2.19 -10.61 9.91
CA MET A 155 2.46 -9.24 9.45
C MET A 155 2.92 -8.36 10.60
N ARG A 156 2.26 -8.42 11.76
CA ARG A 156 2.57 -7.63 12.93
C ARG A 156 3.90 -8.00 13.59
N SER A 157 4.15 -9.29 13.74
CA SER A 157 5.27 -9.80 14.57
C SER A 157 6.56 -10.01 13.79
N PHE A 158 6.49 -10.20 12.48
CA PHE A 158 7.65 -10.52 11.65
C PHE A 158 7.83 -9.54 10.48
N ILE A 159 6.85 -9.44 9.61
CA ILE A 159 6.99 -8.70 8.34
C ILE A 159 7.13 -7.20 8.59
N GLY A 160 6.25 -6.60 9.38
CA GLY A 160 6.29 -5.18 9.70
C GLY A 160 7.58 -4.73 10.39
N PRO A 161 8.00 -5.40 11.49
CA PRO A 161 9.28 -5.09 12.12
C PRO A 161 10.50 -5.26 11.20
N ALA A 162 10.53 -6.31 10.36
CA ALA A 162 11.60 -6.49 9.38
C ALA A 162 11.58 -5.38 8.31
N ALA A 163 10.39 -5.03 7.80
CA ALA A 163 10.24 -3.92 6.86
C ALA A 163 10.68 -2.59 7.47
N ALA A 164 10.38 -2.35 8.76
CA ALA A 164 10.83 -1.14 9.45
C ALA A 164 12.36 -1.03 9.51
N LYS A 165 13.07 -2.16 9.71
CA LYS A 165 14.55 -2.19 9.61
C LYS A 165 15.05 -1.88 8.20
N LEU A 166 14.38 -2.40 7.17
CA LEU A 166 14.73 -2.12 5.78
C LEU A 166 14.49 -0.66 5.41
N VAL A 167 13.41 -0.05 5.88
CA VAL A 167 13.14 1.39 5.69
C VAL A 167 14.23 2.21 6.38
N GLN A 168 14.57 1.89 7.62
CA GLN A 168 15.64 2.57 8.36
C GLN A 168 17.00 2.46 7.67
N ALA A 169 17.30 1.30 7.06
CA ALA A 169 18.55 1.05 6.33
C ALA A 169 18.52 1.54 4.87
N ASP A 170 17.49 2.28 4.48
CA ASP A 170 17.26 2.78 3.10
C ASP A 170 17.28 1.68 2.01
N LYS A 171 16.95 0.45 2.39
CA LYS A 171 16.81 -0.67 1.44
C LYS A 171 15.47 -0.67 0.71
N ILE A 172 14.45 -0.13 1.35
CA ILE A 172 13.13 0.20 0.77
C ILE A 172 12.72 1.60 1.24
N GLY A 173 11.88 2.29 0.46
CA GLY A 173 11.39 3.61 0.84
C GLY A 173 10.26 3.55 1.85
N THR A 174 9.26 2.72 1.58
CA THR A 174 8.09 2.52 2.44
C THR A 174 7.63 1.07 2.40
N PHE A 175 6.88 0.66 3.41
CA PHE A 175 6.13 -0.59 3.41
C PHE A 175 4.75 -0.34 4.03
N ARG A 176 3.70 -0.37 3.22
CA ARG A 176 2.34 -0.01 3.62
C ARG A 176 1.41 -1.18 3.33
N THR A 177 0.82 -1.76 4.35
CA THR A 177 -0.12 -2.85 4.19
C THR A 177 -1.49 -2.47 4.73
N MET A 178 -2.52 -2.89 4.03
CA MET A 178 -3.90 -2.55 4.32
C MET A 178 -4.80 -3.74 4.06
N GLU A 179 -5.81 -3.94 4.91
CA GLU A 179 -6.81 -5.00 4.79
C GLU A 179 -8.17 -4.43 4.44
N THR A 180 -8.95 -5.12 3.60
CA THR A 180 -10.31 -4.73 3.23
C THR A 180 -11.25 -4.92 4.42
N ALA A 181 -11.85 -3.82 4.88
CA ALA A 181 -12.90 -3.82 5.89
C ALA A 181 -14.29 -3.92 5.25
N ALA A 182 -14.50 -3.26 4.09
CA ALA A 182 -15.76 -3.30 3.37
C ALA A 182 -15.54 -3.02 1.88
N VAL A 183 -16.25 -3.74 1.02
CA VAL A 183 -16.35 -3.43 -0.41
C VAL A 183 -17.61 -2.59 -0.62
N LEU A 184 -17.45 -1.35 -1.07
CA LEU A 184 -18.54 -0.40 -1.31
C LEU A 184 -19.14 -0.58 -2.72
N TYR A 185 -18.28 -0.89 -3.68
CA TYR A 185 -18.66 -1.10 -5.08
C TYR A 185 -17.71 -2.12 -5.72
N ARG A 186 -18.25 -2.95 -6.58
CA ARG A 186 -17.50 -3.86 -7.45
C ARG A 186 -18.19 -3.97 -8.81
N ASP A 187 -17.47 -3.67 -9.87
CA ASP A 187 -17.91 -3.88 -11.24
C ASP A 187 -18.06 -5.39 -11.49
N PRO A 188 -19.21 -5.87 -12.02
CA PRO A 188 -19.40 -7.29 -12.34
C PRO A 188 -18.37 -7.88 -13.31
N ALA A 189 -17.73 -7.04 -14.14
CA ALA A 189 -16.69 -7.46 -15.08
C ALA A 189 -15.32 -7.65 -14.40
N LEU A 190 -15.15 -7.23 -13.15
CA LEU A 190 -13.92 -7.44 -12.40
C LEU A 190 -13.86 -8.89 -11.91
N ALA A 191 -13.14 -9.74 -12.66
CA ALA A 191 -13.01 -11.18 -12.34
C ALA A 191 -12.11 -11.45 -11.13
N THR A 192 -11.13 -10.58 -10.90
CA THR A 192 -10.13 -10.72 -9.84
C THR A 192 -10.66 -10.19 -8.50
N ASP A 193 -10.42 -10.91 -7.42
CA ASP A 193 -10.73 -10.47 -6.06
C ASP A 193 -9.48 -10.44 -5.18
N TRP A 194 -9.55 -9.65 -4.09
CA TRP A 194 -8.51 -9.53 -3.07
C TRP A 194 -9.12 -8.99 -1.78
N ASN A 195 -8.41 -9.16 -0.66
CA ASN A 195 -8.78 -8.58 0.63
C ASN A 195 -7.62 -7.91 1.37
N GLN A 196 -6.46 -7.79 0.68
CA GLN A 196 -5.31 -7.03 1.17
C GLN A 196 -4.68 -6.28 0.00
N ILE A 197 -4.16 -5.08 0.28
CA ILE A 197 -3.30 -4.32 -0.64
C ILE A 197 -2.00 -4.01 0.08
N HIS A 198 -0.89 -4.43 -0.50
CA HIS A 198 0.44 -4.08 0.00
C HIS A 198 1.14 -3.16 -0.99
N ILE A 199 1.77 -2.12 -0.46
CA ILE A 199 2.56 -1.16 -1.21
C ILE A 199 3.97 -1.20 -0.66
N CYS A 200 4.94 -1.47 -1.53
CA CYS A 200 6.35 -1.42 -1.19
C CYS A 200 7.07 -0.52 -2.20
N GLU A 201 7.73 0.49 -1.70
CA GLU A 201 8.60 1.32 -2.51
C GLU A 201 9.99 0.68 -2.52
N VAL A 202 10.35 0.09 -3.65
CA VAL A 202 11.62 -0.64 -3.83
C VAL A 202 12.62 0.18 -4.65
N GLN A 203 13.88 -0.24 -4.67
CA GLN A 203 14.92 0.38 -5.50
C GLN A 203 14.57 0.24 -7.00
N ALA A 204 15.19 1.06 -7.87
CA ALA A 204 14.93 1.04 -9.31
C ALA A 204 15.19 -0.32 -9.95
N GLU A 205 16.14 -1.09 -9.42
CA GLU A 205 16.42 -2.48 -9.82
C GLU A 205 15.33 -3.47 -9.37
N GLY A 206 14.28 -2.97 -8.72
CA GLY A 206 13.18 -3.76 -8.21
C GLY A 206 13.58 -4.60 -6.99
N PHE A 207 13.27 -5.91 -7.06
CA PHE A 207 13.53 -6.83 -5.94
C PHE A 207 14.92 -7.48 -5.97
N ASN A 208 15.87 -6.92 -6.72
CA ASN A 208 17.22 -7.46 -6.79
C ASN A 208 17.93 -7.34 -5.42
N GLY A 209 18.38 -8.46 -4.85
CA GLY A 209 18.95 -8.49 -3.49
C GLY A 209 17.95 -8.31 -2.34
N PHE A 210 16.69 -7.99 -2.63
CA PHE A 210 15.66 -7.76 -1.61
C PHE A 210 15.47 -8.97 -0.68
N GLY A 211 15.42 -10.18 -1.23
CA GLY A 211 15.24 -11.41 -0.44
C GLY A 211 16.34 -11.63 0.59
N GLN A 212 17.59 -11.32 0.26
CA GLN A 212 18.71 -11.43 1.20
C GLN A 212 18.64 -10.38 2.31
N ALA A 213 18.34 -9.12 1.94
CA ALA A 213 18.17 -8.05 2.91
C ALA A 213 17.01 -8.31 3.85
N PHE A 214 15.90 -8.83 3.32
CA PHE A 214 14.73 -9.17 4.12
C PHE A 214 14.99 -10.36 5.06
N ASP A 215 15.71 -11.40 4.58
CA ASP A 215 16.11 -12.55 5.43
C ASP A 215 16.98 -12.09 6.60
N ALA A 216 17.95 -11.21 6.33
CA ALA A 216 18.78 -10.63 7.40
C ALA A 216 17.92 -9.86 8.43
N ALA A 217 17.00 -9.01 7.97
CA ALA A 217 16.11 -8.26 8.84
C ALA A 217 15.17 -9.17 9.66
N LEU A 218 14.65 -10.24 9.05
CA LEU A 218 13.82 -11.22 9.75
C LEU A 218 14.57 -11.95 10.87
N ARG A 219 15.84 -12.34 10.63
CA ARG A 219 16.69 -12.99 11.65
C ARG A 219 16.98 -12.08 12.83
N GLU A 220 17.06 -10.78 12.62
CA GLU A 220 17.21 -9.83 13.72
C GLU A 220 15.91 -9.64 14.53
N VAL A 221 14.76 -9.80 13.89
CA VAL A 221 13.44 -9.74 14.54
C VAL A 221 13.16 -11.05 15.30
N SER A 222 13.49 -12.17 14.70
CA SER A 222 13.33 -13.50 15.26
C SER A 222 14.51 -14.38 14.84
N PRO A 223 15.40 -14.78 15.76
CA PRO A 223 16.57 -15.62 15.43
C PRO A 223 16.22 -16.94 14.74
N ASP A 224 15.04 -17.48 15.02
CA ASP A 224 14.51 -18.71 14.40
C ASP A 224 13.73 -18.41 13.10
N GLY A 225 13.51 -17.12 12.77
CA GLY A 225 12.77 -16.67 11.59
C GLY A 225 13.66 -16.73 10.35
N ALA A 226 13.47 -17.72 9.48
CA ALA A 226 14.06 -17.71 8.15
C ALA A 226 13.04 -17.17 7.14
N PHE A 227 13.49 -16.31 6.22
CA PHE A 227 12.68 -15.79 5.12
C PHE A 227 11.84 -16.88 4.44
N ALA A 228 12.50 -18.00 4.05
CA ALA A 228 11.83 -19.10 3.38
C ALA A 228 10.70 -19.73 4.22
N ALA A 229 10.86 -19.85 5.54
CA ALA A 229 9.84 -20.42 6.42
C ALA A 229 8.65 -19.49 6.62
N VAL A 230 8.90 -18.18 6.83
CA VAL A 230 7.86 -17.17 6.99
C VAL A 230 7.05 -17.03 5.69
N PHE A 231 7.72 -16.94 4.54
CA PHE A 231 7.02 -16.81 3.25
C PHE A 231 6.31 -18.07 2.82
N ALA A 232 6.86 -19.27 3.10
CA ALA A 232 6.13 -20.53 2.90
C ALA A 232 4.88 -20.61 3.79
N GLY A 233 4.90 -20.02 4.98
CA GLY A 233 3.73 -19.84 5.83
C GLY A 233 2.68 -18.96 5.16
N LEU A 234 3.08 -17.77 4.72
CA LEU A 234 2.20 -16.82 4.02
C LEU A 234 1.59 -17.44 2.75
N ASP A 235 2.40 -18.12 1.94
CA ASP A 235 1.95 -18.70 0.66
C ASP A 235 0.92 -19.83 0.83
N ARG A 236 0.83 -20.45 2.02
CA ARG A 236 -0.25 -21.41 2.34
C ARG A 236 -1.58 -20.72 2.70
N MET A 237 -1.53 -19.46 3.14
CA MET A 237 -2.69 -18.71 3.64
C MET A 237 -3.27 -17.78 2.59
N ARG A 238 -2.51 -17.46 1.54
CA ARG A 238 -2.86 -16.43 0.57
C ARG A 238 -2.58 -16.85 -0.86
N THR A 239 -3.25 -16.19 -1.78
CA THR A 239 -2.83 -16.07 -3.16
C THR A 239 -2.50 -14.61 -3.47
N ILE A 240 -1.69 -14.37 -4.51
CA ILE A 240 -1.40 -13.03 -5.03
C ILE A 240 -1.97 -12.98 -6.45
N PRO A 241 -3.26 -12.67 -6.61
CA PRO A 241 -3.89 -12.65 -7.93
C PRO A 241 -3.25 -11.62 -8.86
N ARG A 242 -2.68 -10.55 -8.30
CA ARG A 242 -1.99 -9.54 -9.09
C ARG A 242 -0.85 -8.90 -8.32
N TRP A 243 0.30 -8.76 -8.99
CA TRP A 243 1.46 -8.04 -8.50
C TRP A 243 2.01 -7.14 -9.60
N THR A 244 2.10 -5.84 -9.33
CA THR A 244 2.39 -4.83 -10.36
C THR A 244 3.48 -3.87 -9.91
N PHE A 245 4.19 -3.29 -10.90
CA PHE A 245 4.94 -2.06 -10.73
C PHE A 245 4.13 -0.88 -11.23
N ASN A 246 4.21 0.23 -10.53
CA ASN A 246 3.38 1.39 -10.75
C ASN A 246 4.22 2.67 -10.67
N ASP A 247 3.76 3.70 -11.39
CA ASP A 247 4.30 5.04 -11.29
C ASP A 247 3.46 5.83 -10.29
N PRO A 248 4.05 6.51 -9.30
CA PRO A 248 3.34 7.50 -8.51
C PRO A 248 3.03 8.71 -9.40
N VAL A 249 1.74 9.06 -9.48
CA VAL A 249 1.27 10.20 -10.28
C VAL A 249 0.99 11.40 -9.38
N VAL A 250 0.36 11.13 -8.25
CA VAL A 250 0.11 12.10 -7.18
C VAL A 250 0.41 11.43 -5.85
N GLU A 251 1.17 12.11 -5.02
CA GLU A 251 1.37 11.74 -3.62
C GLU A 251 1.32 13.01 -2.77
N ALA A 252 0.21 13.18 -2.08
CA ALA A 252 -0.04 14.25 -1.12
C ALA A 252 -0.27 13.60 0.26
N ASP A 253 0.71 12.81 0.72
CA ASP A 253 0.61 11.95 1.90
C ASP A 253 1.72 12.21 2.95
N ALA A 254 2.49 13.28 2.79
CA ALA A 254 3.55 13.65 3.72
C ALA A 254 3.06 13.79 5.19
N ALA A 255 1.80 14.18 5.38
CA ALA A 255 1.21 14.28 6.71
C ALA A 255 1.10 12.92 7.43
N LEU A 256 1.09 11.79 6.70
CA LEU A 256 1.04 10.46 7.29
C LEU A 256 2.30 10.15 8.12
N ALA A 257 3.45 10.70 7.76
CA ALA A 257 4.68 10.54 8.53
C ALA A 257 4.60 11.14 9.93
N LYS A 258 3.82 12.22 10.08
CA LYS A 258 3.64 12.93 11.37
C LYS A 258 2.59 12.28 12.25
N PHE A 259 1.67 11.53 11.66
CA PHE A 259 0.53 10.95 12.36
C PHE A 259 0.97 10.04 13.52
N GLY A 260 1.89 9.11 13.28
CA GLY A 260 2.41 8.23 14.34
C GLY A 260 3.36 8.92 15.35
N ALA A 261 3.80 10.16 15.10
CA ALA A 261 4.67 10.91 16.00
C ALA A 261 3.91 11.84 16.95
N GLU A 262 2.72 12.32 16.53
CA GLU A 262 1.91 13.26 17.33
C GLU A 262 1.12 12.57 18.45
N THR A 263 0.79 11.30 18.30
CA THR A 263 0.03 10.51 19.29
C THR A 263 0.86 10.05 20.49
N ARG A 264 2.19 10.30 20.51
CA ARG A 264 3.13 9.89 21.58
C ARG A 264 3.56 11.04 22.53
N SER A 265 2.90 12.19 22.45
CA SER A 265 3.21 13.34 23.33
C SER A 265 2.37 13.36 24.62
#